data_a4863f9b859c8078ee92ee0ad1a6d6ab
#
_entry.id   a4863f9b859c8078ee92ee0ad1a6d6ab
#
_cell.length_a   1.000
_cell.length_b   1.000
_cell.length_c   1.000
_cell.angle_alpha   90.00
_cell.angle_beta   90.00
_cell.angle_gamma   90.00
#
_symmetry.space_group_name_H-M   'P 1'
#
loop_
_entity.id
_entity.type
_entity.pdbx_description
1 polymer ?
#
loop_
_entity_poly.entity_id
_entity_poly.type
_entity_poly.pdbx_seq_one_letter_code
_entity_poly.pdbx_strand_id
1 'polypeptide(L)'
;GVCLTLIRIKQKSFLFYLSKETIKRSNFKYAKIGKFINIEKSLLNGQKISGHYVQGHVDSTAKIKKISIIDKTWIIKLELKNRKLNKYLIEKASISINGVSLTISKVVKGFFEINVIPHTLKLTNLKNLKNKDIVNVELDIFGKYIMKLSN
;
A
#
# COMPACT_ATOMS: atom_id res chain seq x y z
N GLY A 1 -0.73 -6.02 -1.17
CA GLY A 1 -1.92 -5.26 -0.83
C GLY A 1 -3.02 -5.32 -1.87
N VAL A 2 -3.11 -6.42 -2.62
CA VAL A 2 -4.21 -6.66 -3.57
C VAL A 2 -4.99 -7.87 -3.08
N CYS A 3 -6.31 -7.73 -2.92
CA CYS A 3 -7.19 -8.86 -2.58
C CYS A 3 -7.22 -9.84 -3.76
N LEU A 4 -6.78 -11.07 -3.51
CA LEU A 4 -6.69 -12.12 -4.53
C LEU A 4 -7.16 -13.45 -3.97
N THR A 5 -7.87 -14.22 -4.78
CA THR A 5 -8.24 -15.60 -4.45
C THR A 5 -7.09 -16.53 -4.74
N LEU A 6 -6.69 -17.30 -3.73
CA LEU A 6 -5.71 -18.37 -3.90
C LEU A 6 -6.38 -19.55 -4.64
N ILE A 7 -5.88 -19.88 -5.83
CA ILE A 7 -6.45 -20.95 -6.66
C ILE A 7 -5.83 -22.30 -6.33
N ARG A 8 -4.51 -22.32 -6.11
CA ARG A 8 -3.77 -23.58 -5.88
C ARG A 8 -2.54 -23.32 -5.04
N ILE A 9 -2.25 -24.29 -4.20
CA ILE A 9 -0.94 -24.45 -3.54
C ILE A 9 -0.24 -25.64 -4.17
N LYS A 10 0.96 -25.45 -4.68
CA LYS A 10 1.81 -26.55 -5.18
C LYS A 10 3.19 -26.42 -4.57
N GLN A 11 3.59 -27.41 -3.75
CA GLN A 11 4.84 -27.38 -2.99
C GLN A 11 5.00 -26.07 -2.18
N LYS A 12 5.95 -25.21 -2.57
CA LYS A 12 6.23 -23.91 -1.92
C LYS A 12 5.72 -22.71 -2.74
N SER A 13 4.81 -22.93 -3.70
CA SER A 13 4.27 -21.88 -4.56
C SER A 13 2.77 -21.73 -4.41
N PHE A 14 2.33 -20.48 -4.55
CA PHE A 14 0.92 -20.08 -4.53
C PHE A 14 0.52 -19.56 -5.90
N LEU A 15 -0.59 -20.06 -6.44
CA LEU A 15 -1.12 -19.63 -7.72
C LEU A 15 -2.32 -18.71 -7.51
N PHE A 16 -2.26 -17.53 -8.10
CA PHE A 16 -3.33 -16.55 -8.12
C PHE A 16 -3.68 -16.17 -9.57
N TYR A 17 -4.96 -15.89 -9.83
CA TYR A 17 -5.39 -15.32 -11.09
C TYR A 17 -5.48 -13.81 -10.97
N LEU A 18 -4.89 -13.09 -11.92
CA LEU A 18 -4.97 -11.65 -12.00
C LEU A 18 -5.87 -11.24 -13.16
N SER A 19 -7.00 -10.61 -12.88
CA SER A 19 -7.87 -10.05 -13.90
C SER A 19 -7.19 -8.87 -14.62
N LYS A 20 -7.68 -8.53 -15.82
CA LYS A 20 -7.21 -7.33 -16.54
C LYS A 20 -7.38 -6.06 -15.70
N GLU A 21 -8.48 -5.96 -14.95
CA GLU A 21 -8.75 -4.82 -14.06
C GLU A 21 -7.74 -4.76 -12.90
N THR A 22 -7.45 -5.90 -12.27
CA THR A 22 -6.42 -6.00 -11.21
C THR A 22 -5.06 -5.53 -11.71
N ILE A 23 -4.64 -5.98 -12.89
CA ILE A 23 -3.36 -5.59 -13.49
C ILE A 23 -3.36 -4.08 -13.80
N LYS A 24 -4.47 -3.53 -14.33
CA LYS A 24 -4.59 -2.12 -14.68
C LYS A 24 -4.51 -1.20 -13.47
N ARG A 25 -5.14 -1.57 -12.35
CA ARG A 25 -5.22 -0.75 -11.13
C ARG A 25 -4.02 -0.86 -10.21
N SER A 26 -3.29 -1.96 -10.27
CA SER A 26 -2.19 -2.22 -9.35
C SER A 26 -0.81 -2.08 -10.00
N ASN A 27 0.22 -2.18 -9.17
CA ASN A 27 1.61 -2.21 -9.64
C ASN A 27 2.01 -3.57 -10.25
N PHE A 28 1.12 -4.56 -10.28
CA PHE A 28 1.38 -5.86 -10.90
C PHE A 28 1.71 -5.75 -12.39
N LYS A 29 1.23 -4.72 -13.10
CA LYS A 29 1.64 -4.48 -14.50
C LYS A 29 3.15 -4.26 -14.67
N TYR A 30 3.87 -3.95 -13.59
CA TYR A 30 5.32 -3.79 -13.55
C TYR A 30 6.01 -4.97 -12.85
N ALA A 31 5.27 -6.05 -12.53
CA ALA A 31 5.82 -7.21 -11.87
C ALA A 31 6.85 -7.90 -12.80
N LYS A 32 7.93 -8.34 -12.19
CA LYS A 32 8.99 -9.12 -12.85
C LYS A 32 9.35 -10.30 -11.97
N ILE A 33 9.84 -11.36 -12.59
CA ILE A 33 10.40 -12.52 -11.86
C ILE A 33 11.49 -12.04 -10.89
N GLY A 34 11.53 -12.59 -9.68
CA GLY A 34 12.46 -12.23 -8.62
C GLY A 34 12.04 -11.03 -7.76
N LYS A 35 10.89 -10.39 -8.02
CA LYS A 35 10.34 -9.35 -7.13
C LYS A 35 9.76 -9.96 -5.86
N PHE A 36 10.14 -9.38 -4.72
CA PHE A 36 9.51 -9.71 -3.43
C PHE A 36 8.13 -9.04 -3.33
N ILE A 37 7.16 -9.78 -2.82
CA ILE A 37 5.80 -9.30 -2.53
C ILE A 37 5.47 -9.56 -1.06
N ASN A 38 4.66 -8.68 -0.46
CA ASN A 38 4.07 -8.95 0.83
C ASN A 38 2.87 -9.89 0.63
N ILE A 39 2.76 -10.92 1.47
CA ILE A 39 1.64 -11.84 1.49
C ILE A 39 1.08 -11.86 2.90
N GLU A 40 -0.23 -11.73 3.02
CA GLU A 40 -0.94 -11.95 4.28
C GLU A 40 -2.16 -12.85 4.04
N LYS A 41 -2.58 -13.54 5.08
CA LYS A 41 -3.80 -14.35 5.06
C LYS A 41 -5.01 -13.47 5.38
N SER A 42 -6.20 -13.92 4.98
CA SER A 42 -7.45 -13.32 5.44
C SER A 42 -7.52 -13.39 6.97
N LEU A 43 -8.05 -12.33 7.58
CA LEU A 43 -8.33 -12.33 9.02
C LEU A 43 -9.40 -13.38 9.34
N LEU A 44 -9.22 -14.09 10.44
CA LEU A 44 -10.23 -14.95 11.00
C LEU A 44 -11.19 -14.15 11.89
N ASN A 45 -12.42 -14.64 12.07
CA ASN A 45 -13.35 -14.01 12.99
C ASN A 45 -12.76 -13.98 14.42
N GLY A 46 -12.87 -12.83 15.08
CA GLY A 46 -12.31 -12.61 16.42
C GLY A 46 -10.82 -12.25 16.48
N GLN A 47 -10.11 -12.19 15.35
CA GLN A 47 -8.74 -11.70 15.34
C GLN A 47 -8.66 -10.18 15.54
N LYS A 48 -7.57 -9.73 16.18
CA LYS A 48 -7.28 -8.31 16.35
C LYS A 48 -6.92 -7.67 15.00
N ILE A 49 -7.50 -6.53 14.71
CA ILE A 49 -7.10 -5.68 13.58
C ILE A 49 -5.92 -4.84 14.04
N SER A 50 -4.75 -5.07 13.43
CA SER A 50 -3.55 -4.26 13.67
C SER A 50 -3.44 -3.20 12.58
N GLY A 51 -3.39 -1.92 12.98
CA GLY A 51 -3.41 -0.79 12.05
C GLY A 51 -4.83 -0.32 11.74
N HIS A 52 -5.24 -0.33 10.47
CA HIS A 52 -6.58 0.05 10.04
C HIS A 52 -7.21 -1.03 9.16
N TYR A 53 -8.44 -0.82 8.73
CA TYR A 53 -9.19 -1.77 7.91
C TYR A 53 -8.66 -1.78 6.47
N VAL A 54 -7.74 -2.70 6.17
CA VAL A 54 -7.15 -2.90 4.85
C VAL A 54 -7.85 -4.05 4.14
N GLN A 55 -8.45 -3.79 2.99
CA GLN A 55 -9.24 -4.74 2.23
C GLN A 55 -8.48 -5.37 1.05
N GLY A 56 -7.35 -4.78 0.68
CA GLY A 56 -6.64 -5.12 -0.56
C GLY A 56 -7.32 -4.53 -1.81
N HIS A 57 -8.14 -3.51 -1.63
CA HIS A 57 -8.84 -2.80 -2.71
C HIS A 57 -8.05 -1.58 -3.15
N VAL A 58 -7.08 -1.79 -4.04
CA VAL A 58 -6.17 -0.74 -4.52
C VAL A 58 -6.93 0.38 -5.21
N ASP A 59 -6.88 1.58 -4.65
CA ASP A 59 -7.50 2.78 -5.22
C ASP A 59 -6.63 3.42 -6.31
N SER A 60 -5.31 3.39 -6.11
CA SER A 60 -4.33 3.98 -7.04
C SER A 60 -2.96 3.34 -6.87
N THR A 61 -2.06 3.72 -7.73
CA THR A 61 -0.63 3.57 -7.48
C THR A 61 -0.01 4.90 -7.12
N ALA A 62 1.12 4.88 -6.41
CA ALA A 62 1.94 6.05 -6.16
C ALA A 62 3.37 5.81 -6.62
N LYS A 63 4.03 6.91 -7.04
CA LYS A 63 5.44 6.91 -7.39
C LYS A 63 6.26 7.41 -6.21
N ILE A 64 7.30 6.68 -5.84
CA ILE A 64 8.28 7.13 -4.86
C ILE A 64 9.11 8.25 -5.47
N LYS A 65 9.06 9.41 -4.84
CA LYS A 65 9.82 10.61 -5.26
C LYS A 65 11.17 10.69 -4.57
N LYS A 66 11.19 10.36 -3.28
CA LYS A 66 12.41 10.43 -2.47
C LYS A 66 12.30 9.46 -1.30
N ILE A 67 13.40 8.82 -0.96
CA ILE A 67 13.61 8.10 0.29
C ILE A 67 14.73 8.81 1.02
N SER A 68 14.48 9.23 2.25
CA SER A 68 15.47 9.79 3.18
C SER A 68 15.51 8.93 4.44
N ILE A 69 16.66 8.83 5.07
CA ILE A 69 16.84 8.03 6.30
C ILE A 69 17.26 8.97 7.41
N ILE A 70 16.50 8.98 8.50
CA ILE A 70 16.79 9.74 9.72
C ILE A 70 16.69 8.75 10.88
N ASP A 71 17.72 8.61 11.67
CA ASP A 71 17.77 7.73 12.86
C ASP A 71 17.22 6.31 12.59
N LYS A 72 17.65 5.68 11.49
CA LYS A 72 17.21 4.36 11.00
C LYS A 72 15.74 4.30 10.51
N THR A 73 14.98 5.37 10.60
CA THR A 73 13.61 5.47 10.07
C THR A 73 13.68 5.95 8.62
N TRP A 74 12.94 5.27 7.75
CA TRP A 74 12.81 5.71 6.35
C TRP A 74 11.64 6.68 6.22
N ILE A 75 11.91 7.87 5.72
CA ILE A 75 10.91 8.85 5.32
C ILE A 75 10.74 8.70 3.81
N ILE A 76 9.58 8.23 3.38
CA ILE A 76 9.28 7.99 1.98
C ILE A 76 8.28 9.03 1.51
N LYS A 77 8.69 9.84 0.53
CA LYS A 77 7.83 10.84 -0.14
C LYS A 77 7.23 10.23 -1.39
N LEU A 78 5.90 10.30 -1.50
CA LEU A 78 5.12 9.67 -2.57
C LEU A 78 4.22 10.68 -3.29
N GLU A 79 3.96 10.39 -4.56
CA GLU A 79 3.00 11.11 -5.41
C GLU A 79 1.97 10.13 -5.95
N LEU A 80 0.68 10.37 -5.67
CA LEU A 80 -0.40 9.57 -6.24
C LEU A 80 -0.46 9.74 -7.76
N LYS A 81 -0.64 8.62 -8.48
CA LYS A 81 -0.88 8.65 -9.92
C LYS A 81 -2.22 9.34 -10.23
N ASN A 82 -3.26 9.03 -9.49
CA ASN A 82 -4.56 9.70 -9.58
C ASN A 82 -4.62 10.86 -8.59
N ARG A 83 -4.31 12.07 -9.04
CA ARG A 83 -4.28 13.28 -8.22
C ARG A 83 -5.66 13.68 -7.66
N LYS A 84 -6.76 13.21 -8.25
CA LYS A 84 -8.13 13.47 -7.72
C LYS A 84 -8.31 12.84 -6.34
N LEU A 85 -7.50 11.83 -6.00
CA LEU A 85 -7.53 11.17 -4.71
C LEU A 85 -6.74 11.92 -3.62
N ASN A 86 -6.02 12.99 -3.95
CA ASN A 86 -5.27 13.78 -2.96
C ASN A 86 -6.18 14.36 -1.85
N LYS A 87 -7.46 14.57 -2.13
CA LYS A 87 -8.43 15.03 -1.15
C LYS A 87 -8.64 14.06 0.04
N TYR A 88 -8.27 12.80 -0.11
CA TYR A 88 -8.32 11.79 0.95
C TYR A 88 -7.02 11.67 1.75
N LEU A 89 -5.97 12.40 1.37
CA LEU A 89 -4.71 12.42 2.09
C LEU A 89 -4.81 13.42 3.24
N ILE A 90 -4.85 12.91 4.45
CA ILE A 90 -4.96 13.69 5.70
C ILE A 90 -3.76 13.34 6.58
N GLU A 91 -3.08 14.32 7.13
CA GLU A 91 -2.00 14.08 8.09
C GLU A 91 -2.52 13.30 9.30
N LYS A 92 -1.75 12.33 9.77
CA LYS A 92 -2.08 11.37 10.83
C LYS A 92 -3.15 10.34 10.48
N ALA A 93 -3.78 10.41 9.31
CA ALA A 93 -4.66 9.34 8.85
C ALA A 93 -3.87 8.09 8.44
N SER A 94 -4.58 6.97 8.43
CA SER A 94 -4.03 5.69 7.96
C SER A 94 -4.02 5.59 6.43
N ILE A 95 -3.06 4.86 5.92
CA ILE A 95 -2.93 4.53 4.49
C ILE A 95 -2.24 3.18 4.33
N SER A 96 -2.65 2.40 3.34
CA SER A 96 -1.96 1.14 3.03
C SER A 96 -1.05 1.30 1.81
N ILE A 97 0.22 0.93 1.98
CA ILE A 97 1.24 0.92 0.92
C ILE A 97 1.73 -0.51 0.71
N ASN A 98 1.50 -1.07 -0.48
CA ASN A 98 1.77 -2.47 -0.79
C ASN A 98 1.18 -3.44 0.25
N GLY A 99 0.00 -3.13 0.82
CA GLY A 99 -0.67 -3.90 1.86
C GLY A 99 -0.22 -3.61 3.29
N VAL A 100 0.78 -2.77 3.47
CA VAL A 100 1.27 -2.41 4.81
C VAL A 100 0.52 -1.20 5.34
N SER A 101 -0.16 -1.34 6.48
CA SER A 101 -0.82 -0.25 7.18
C SER A 101 0.21 0.71 7.75
N LEU A 102 0.13 1.98 7.38
CA LEU A 102 1.06 3.04 7.76
C LEU A 102 0.29 4.32 8.08
N THR A 103 0.98 5.26 8.71
CA THR A 103 0.44 6.60 9.00
C THR A 103 1.04 7.63 8.05
N ILE A 104 0.19 8.50 7.52
CA ILE A 104 0.63 9.68 6.76
C ILE A 104 1.26 10.65 7.75
N SER A 105 2.57 10.87 7.64
CA SER A 105 3.30 11.77 8.54
C SER A 105 3.20 13.23 8.13
N LYS A 106 3.04 13.49 6.81
CA LYS A 106 2.95 14.84 6.26
C LYS A 106 2.22 14.83 4.93
N VAL A 107 1.43 15.88 4.67
CA VAL A 107 0.85 16.16 3.35
C VAL A 107 1.40 17.49 2.86
N VAL A 108 2.02 17.49 1.69
CA VAL A 108 2.57 18.69 1.05
C VAL A 108 2.01 18.74 -0.36
N LYS A 109 1.74 19.93 -0.90
CA LYS A 109 1.13 20.18 -2.21
C LYS A 109 1.46 19.09 -3.25
N GLY A 110 0.50 18.19 -3.51
CA GLY A 110 0.61 17.08 -4.48
C GLY A 110 1.41 15.85 -4.02
N PHE A 111 1.94 15.83 -2.79
CA PHE A 111 2.74 14.74 -2.24
C PHE A 111 2.31 14.40 -0.82
N PHE A 112 2.63 13.19 -0.38
CA PHE A 112 2.52 12.80 1.02
C PHE A 112 3.76 12.02 1.46
N GLU A 113 3.98 11.98 2.75
CA GLU A 113 5.11 11.28 3.37
C GLU A 113 4.61 10.25 4.38
N ILE A 114 5.33 9.14 4.44
CA ILE A 114 5.15 8.08 5.43
C ILE A 114 6.48 7.80 6.11
N ASN A 115 6.43 7.45 7.38
CA ASN A 115 7.60 7.05 8.14
C ASN A 115 7.57 5.54 8.35
N VAL A 116 8.63 4.85 7.94
CA VAL A 116 8.74 3.39 8.04
C VAL A 116 9.86 3.05 9.01
N ILE A 117 9.50 2.46 10.15
CA ILE A 117 10.43 2.06 11.21
C ILE A 117 11.21 0.81 10.83
N PRO A 118 12.39 0.56 11.42
CA PRO A 118 13.23 -0.59 11.10
C PRO A 118 12.52 -1.94 11.19
N HIS A 119 11.65 -2.11 12.16
CA HIS A 119 10.88 -3.34 12.32
C HIS A 119 9.99 -3.63 11.11
N THR A 120 9.26 -2.63 10.63
CA THR A 120 8.41 -2.73 9.43
C THR A 120 9.24 -2.99 8.18
N LEU A 121 10.39 -2.33 8.02
CA LEU A 121 11.31 -2.59 6.92
C LEU A 121 11.80 -4.05 6.93
N LYS A 122 12.11 -4.60 8.11
CA LYS A 122 12.58 -5.98 8.26
C LYS A 122 11.52 -7.00 7.80
N LEU A 123 10.26 -6.76 8.12
CA LEU A 123 9.15 -7.71 7.91
C LEU A 123 8.49 -7.59 6.53
N THR A 124 8.76 -6.54 5.77
CA THR A 124 8.03 -6.24 4.53
C THR A 124 8.97 -6.03 3.34
N ASN A 125 8.39 -6.00 2.14
CA ASN A 125 9.14 -5.67 0.92
C ASN A 125 9.49 -4.18 0.82
N LEU A 126 9.06 -3.34 1.77
CA LEU A 126 9.33 -1.90 1.74
C LEU A 126 10.82 -1.59 1.80
N LYS A 127 11.62 -2.45 2.43
CA LYS A 127 13.09 -2.34 2.45
C LYS A 127 13.75 -2.40 1.06
N ASN A 128 13.06 -2.97 0.08
CA ASN A 128 13.58 -3.12 -1.29
C ASN A 128 13.19 -1.96 -2.21
N LEU A 129 12.41 -1.01 -1.70
CA LEU A 129 11.93 0.12 -2.48
C LEU A 129 13.05 1.10 -2.80
N LYS A 130 12.98 1.68 -4.00
CA LYS A 130 13.91 2.68 -4.51
C LYS A 130 13.16 3.90 -5.02
N ASN A 131 13.87 5.00 -5.19
CA ASN A 131 13.33 6.16 -5.89
C ASN A 131 12.82 5.77 -7.27
N LYS A 132 11.69 6.34 -7.68
CA LYS A 132 10.95 6.08 -8.92
C LYS A 132 10.16 4.75 -8.93
N ASP A 133 10.26 3.89 -7.94
CA ASP A 133 9.42 2.69 -7.83
C ASP A 133 7.93 3.07 -7.72
N ILE A 134 7.08 2.14 -8.19
CA ILE A 134 5.62 2.26 -8.12
C ILE A 134 5.10 1.30 -7.08
N VAL A 135 4.32 1.83 -6.14
CA VAL A 135 3.67 1.07 -5.06
C VAL A 135 2.15 1.11 -5.21
N ASN A 136 1.46 0.08 -4.70
CA ASN A 136 0.02 0.10 -4.54
C ASN A 136 -0.37 0.98 -3.36
N VAL A 137 -1.47 1.71 -3.52
CA VAL A 137 -2.06 2.55 -2.49
C VAL A 137 -3.52 2.19 -2.31
N GLU A 138 -3.90 1.91 -1.07
CA GLU A 138 -5.28 1.81 -0.64
C GLU A 138 -5.53 2.87 0.43
N LEU A 139 -6.56 3.68 0.22
CA LEU A 139 -6.99 4.73 1.14
C LEU A 139 -7.89 4.12 2.23
N ASP A 140 -7.90 4.73 3.40
CA ASP A 140 -8.79 4.31 4.48
C ASP A 140 -10.24 4.35 4.01
N ILE A 141 -10.95 3.23 4.18
CA ILE A 141 -12.33 3.07 3.74
C ILE A 141 -13.27 4.05 4.44
N PHE A 142 -13.03 4.35 5.73
CA PHE A 142 -13.84 5.32 6.49
C PHE A 142 -13.72 6.72 5.91
N GLY A 143 -12.51 7.15 5.52
CA GLY A 143 -12.30 8.42 4.84
C GLY A 143 -13.08 8.53 3.54
N LYS A 144 -13.16 7.42 2.76
CA LYS A 144 -13.93 7.38 1.51
C LYS A 144 -15.45 7.55 1.75
N TYR A 145 -16.00 6.88 2.78
CA TYR A 145 -17.42 7.01 3.12
C TYR A 145 -17.77 8.39 3.65
N ILE A 146 -16.97 8.93 4.57
CA ILE A 146 -17.19 10.28 5.13
C ILE A 146 -17.19 11.31 4.01
N MET A 147 -16.20 11.30 3.12
CA MET A 147 -16.13 12.22 1.99
C MET A 147 -17.31 12.07 1.01
N LYS A 148 -17.88 10.87 0.88
CA LYS A 148 -19.07 10.67 0.04
C LYS A 148 -20.34 11.22 0.68
N LEU A 149 -20.44 11.19 1.99
CA LEU A 149 -21.61 11.69 2.72
C LEU A 149 -21.58 13.23 2.87
N SER A 150 -20.40 13.85 2.76
CA SER A 150 -20.20 15.30 2.89
C SER A 150 -20.33 16.06 1.56
N ASN A 151 -20.53 15.39 0.44
CA ASN A 151 -20.80 15.94 -0.88
C ASN A 151 -22.23 15.63 -1.31
#